data_4724670488bc58b3d00f93df42e9ffbc
#
_entry.id   4724670488bc58b3d00f93df42e9ffbc
#
_cell.length_a   1.000
_cell.length_b   1.000
_cell.length_c   1.000
_cell.angle_alpha   90.00
_cell.angle_beta   90.00
_cell.angle_gamma   90.00
#
_symmetry.space_group_name_H-M   'P 1'
#
loop_
_entity.id
_entity.type
_entity.pdbx_description
1 polymer ?
#
loop_
_entity_poly.entity_id
_entity_poly.type
_entity_poly.pdbx_seq_one_letter_code
_entity_poly.pdbx_strand_id
1 'polypeptide(L)'
;MLQILLVDDENDALEALEWKLNNYIDNVEVTKCNSPIAAIDIINEDKPDVVFLDIQMPEMDGFTMIEKLENRDFNLIFTTAHDEFALKAIKVSAIDYLLKPVDKDELIISMDKIHNLKKGDLLENK
;
A
#
# COMPACT_ATOMS: atom_id res chain seq x y z
N MET A 1 1.01 14.43 8.67
CA MET A 1 0.03 13.32 8.52
C MET A 1 0.46 12.43 7.36
N LEU A 2 0.51 11.12 7.58
CA LEU A 2 0.94 10.17 6.56
C LEU A 2 -0.16 9.98 5.51
N GLN A 3 0.17 10.20 4.24
CA GLN A 3 -0.76 10.08 3.12
C GLN A 3 -0.77 8.64 2.61
N ILE A 4 -1.93 7.98 2.68
CA ILE A 4 -2.08 6.58 2.31
C ILE A 4 -3.08 6.47 1.16
N LEU A 5 -2.69 5.77 0.11
CA LEU A 5 -3.58 5.43 -1.00
C LEU A 5 -3.90 3.93 -0.95
N LEU A 6 -5.17 3.60 -1.03
CA LEU A 6 -5.65 2.21 -1.14
C LEU A 6 -6.12 1.96 -2.57
N VAL A 7 -5.60 0.92 -3.20
CA VAL A 7 -5.97 0.54 -4.57
C VAL A 7 -6.47 -0.89 -4.58
N ASP A 8 -7.74 -1.07 -4.92
CA ASP A 8 -8.41 -2.37 -4.95
C ASP A 8 -9.69 -2.23 -5.79
N ASP A 9 -9.96 -3.16 -6.67
CA ASP A 9 -11.17 -3.12 -7.48
C ASP A 9 -12.45 -3.41 -6.69
N GLU A 10 -12.32 -3.98 -5.49
CA GLU A 10 -13.45 -4.30 -4.61
C GLU A 10 -13.67 -3.19 -3.57
N ASN A 11 -14.78 -2.48 -3.69
CA ASN A 11 -15.11 -1.39 -2.77
C ASN A 11 -15.22 -1.85 -1.31
N ASP A 12 -15.74 -3.04 -1.08
CA ASP A 12 -15.85 -3.59 0.28
C ASP A 12 -14.48 -3.77 0.93
N ALA A 13 -13.49 -4.20 0.16
CA ALA A 13 -12.12 -4.35 0.64
C ALA A 13 -11.50 -2.97 0.97
N LEU A 14 -11.75 -1.97 0.13
CA LEU A 14 -11.29 -0.59 0.37
C LEU A 14 -11.88 -0.03 1.67
N GLU A 15 -13.17 -0.19 1.86
CA GLU A 15 -13.86 0.30 3.06
C GLU A 15 -13.38 -0.41 4.33
N ALA A 16 -13.18 -1.71 4.26
CA ALA A 16 -12.71 -2.50 5.40
C ALA A 16 -11.29 -2.07 5.82
N LEU A 17 -10.41 -1.86 4.86
CA LEU A 17 -9.03 -1.45 5.15
C LEU A 17 -8.98 0.00 5.65
N GLU A 18 -9.75 0.88 5.04
CA GLU A 18 -9.86 2.27 5.51
C GLU A 18 -10.31 2.32 6.96
N TRP A 19 -11.32 1.54 7.31
CA TRP A 19 -11.83 1.48 8.68
C TRP A 19 -10.73 1.05 9.66
N LYS A 20 -9.96 0.02 9.31
CA LYS A 20 -8.88 -0.48 10.16
C LYS A 20 -7.77 0.56 10.33
N LEU A 21 -7.38 1.21 9.24
CA LEU A 21 -6.36 2.25 9.30
C LEU A 21 -6.80 3.41 10.19
N ASN A 22 -8.03 3.88 10.03
CA ASN A 22 -8.55 5.01 10.80
C ASN A 22 -8.75 4.68 12.27
N ASN A 23 -9.00 3.43 12.61
CA ASN A 23 -9.27 3.03 14.00
C ASN A 23 -8.04 2.55 14.76
N TYR A 24 -7.02 2.06 14.07
CA TYR A 24 -5.85 1.46 14.73
C TYR A 24 -4.53 2.19 14.46
N ILE A 25 -4.47 3.10 13.50
CA ILE A 25 -3.25 3.82 13.14
C ILE A 25 -3.50 5.32 13.28
N ASP A 26 -2.60 6.00 13.98
CA ASP A 26 -2.70 7.45 14.22
C ASP A 26 -2.05 8.25 13.08
N ASN A 27 -2.53 9.48 12.90
CA ASN A 27 -1.95 10.47 11.99
C ASN A 27 -1.88 9.99 10.54
N VAL A 28 -2.96 9.41 10.04
CA VAL A 28 -3.07 8.96 8.65
C VAL A 28 -4.21 9.68 7.94
N GLU A 29 -4.02 9.92 6.67
CA GLU A 29 -5.06 10.40 5.76
C GLU A 29 -5.19 9.36 4.64
N VAL A 30 -6.37 8.77 4.51
CA VAL A 30 -6.62 7.62 3.63
C VAL A 30 -7.44 8.05 2.43
N THR A 31 -6.95 7.74 1.24
CA THR A 31 -7.67 7.91 -0.02
C THR A 31 -7.90 6.54 -0.65
N LYS A 32 -9.10 6.31 -1.16
CA LYS A 32 -9.48 5.04 -1.81
C LYS A 32 -9.56 5.23 -3.32
N CYS A 33 -9.10 4.22 -4.07
CA CYS A 33 -9.20 4.20 -5.51
C CYS A 33 -9.53 2.78 -5.99
N ASN A 34 -10.62 2.62 -6.74
CA ASN A 34 -11.05 1.30 -7.21
C ASN A 34 -10.65 1.00 -8.66
N SER A 35 -9.77 1.82 -9.23
CA SER A 35 -9.26 1.63 -10.59
C SER A 35 -7.73 1.72 -10.60
N PRO A 36 -7.02 0.69 -11.08
CA PRO A 36 -5.57 0.75 -11.20
C PRO A 36 -5.11 1.83 -12.18
N ILE A 37 -5.89 2.10 -13.22
CA ILE A 37 -5.57 3.13 -14.22
C ILE A 37 -5.63 4.51 -13.56
N ALA A 38 -6.70 4.80 -12.82
CA ALA A 38 -6.83 6.06 -12.10
C ALA A 38 -5.76 6.21 -11.01
N ALA A 39 -5.39 5.11 -10.36
CA ALA A 39 -4.38 5.11 -9.31
C ALA A 39 -3.00 5.57 -9.82
N ILE A 40 -2.64 5.23 -11.04
CA ILE A 40 -1.38 5.67 -11.65
C ILE A 40 -1.31 7.20 -11.67
N ASP A 41 -2.36 7.86 -12.10
CA ASP A 41 -2.41 9.33 -12.13
C ASP A 41 -2.36 9.93 -10.72
N ILE A 42 -3.08 9.34 -9.78
CA ILE A 42 -3.09 9.79 -8.38
C ILE A 42 -1.69 9.70 -7.78
N ILE A 43 -1.01 8.59 -7.99
CA ILE A 43 0.34 8.38 -7.43
C ILE A 43 1.33 9.38 -8.03
N ASN A 44 1.27 9.59 -9.33
CA ASN A 44 2.19 10.51 -10.00
C ASN A 44 1.95 11.96 -9.61
N GLU A 45 0.71 12.35 -9.37
CA GLU A 45 0.34 13.73 -9.02
C GLU A 45 0.45 14.02 -7.52
N ASP A 46 -0.13 13.16 -6.68
CA ASP A 46 -0.27 13.41 -5.25
C ASP A 46 0.89 12.88 -4.42
N LYS A 47 1.67 11.96 -4.97
CA LYS A 47 2.86 11.36 -4.32
C LYS A 47 2.58 10.89 -2.89
N PRO A 48 1.72 9.86 -2.72
CA PRO A 48 1.41 9.35 -1.38
C PRO A 48 2.66 8.76 -0.70
N ASP A 49 2.63 8.69 0.61
CA ASP A 49 3.71 8.10 1.39
C ASP A 49 3.66 6.58 1.38
N VAL A 50 2.44 6.03 1.37
CA VAL A 50 2.18 4.58 1.41
C VAL A 50 1.10 4.24 0.40
N VAL A 51 1.31 3.16 -0.34
CA VAL A 51 0.30 2.59 -1.25
C VAL A 51 0.02 1.15 -0.84
N PHE A 52 -1.24 0.87 -0.51
CA PHE A 52 -1.74 -0.49 -0.36
C PHE A 52 -2.36 -0.89 -1.69
N LEU A 53 -1.87 -1.96 -2.28
CA LEU A 53 -2.19 -2.35 -3.65
C LEU A 53 -2.63 -3.80 -3.74
N ASP A 54 -3.83 -4.03 -4.25
CA ASP A 54 -4.27 -5.38 -4.59
C ASP A 54 -3.51 -5.87 -5.83
N ILE A 55 -3.20 -7.15 -5.86
CA ILE A 55 -2.47 -7.75 -6.98
C ILE A 55 -3.43 -8.08 -8.14
N GLN A 56 -4.53 -8.77 -7.84
CA GLN A 56 -5.43 -9.24 -8.89
C GLN A 56 -6.61 -8.28 -9.10
N MET A 57 -6.53 -7.51 -10.18
CA MET A 57 -7.58 -6.57 -10.60
C MET A 57 -7.88 -6.80 -12.09
N PRO A 58 -9.16 -6.69 -12.51
CA PRO A 58 -9.55 -7.02 -13.88
C PRO A 58 -8.86 -6.21 -14.97
N GLU A 59 -8.69 -4.91 -14.76
CA GLU A 59 -8.13 -4.00 -15.78
C GLU A 59 -6.62 -4.15 -15.93
N MET A 60 -5.93 -4.38 -14.81
CA MET A 60 -4.47 -4.40 -14.75
C MET A 60 -4.06 -4.95 -13.40
N ASP A 61 -3.17 -5.93 -13.35
CA ASP A 61 -2.68 -6.43 -12.06
C ASP A 61 -1.74 -5.43 -11.38
N GLY A 62 -1.53 -5.62 -10.07
CA GLY A 62 -0.74 -4.69 -9.28
C GLY A 62 0.71 -4.57 -9.72
N PHE A 63 1.33 -5.66 -10.16
CA PHE A 63 2.72 -5.62 -10.62
C PHE A 63 2.86 -4.84 -11.93
N THR A 64 1.92 -5.02 -12.86
CA THR A 64 1.88 -4.25 -14.10
C THR A 64 1.67 -2.77 -13.81
N MET A 65 0.80 -2.45 -12.86
CA MET A 65 0.56 -1.06 -12.46
C MET A 65 1.86 -0.38 -12.00
N ILE A 66 2.64 -1.07 -11.17
CA ILE A 66 3.91 -0.53 -10.66
C ILE A 66 4.89 -0.26 -11.81
N GLU A 67 4.96 -1.14 -12.80
CA GLU A 67 5.83 -0.95 -13.96
C GLU A 67 5.50 0.32 -14.76
N LYS A 68 4.25 0.77 -14.70
CA LYS A 68 3.79 1.96 -15.42
C LYS A 68 3.95 3.26 -14.64
N LEU A 69 4.39 3.18 -13.37
CA LEU A 69 4.55 4.37 -12.53
C LEU A 69 5.84 5.12 -12.87
N GLU A 70 5.74 6.45 -12.99
CA GLU A 70 6.91 7.34 -13.08
C GLU A 70 7.51 7.56 -11.70
N ASN A 71 6.66 7.70 -10.68
CA ASN A 71 7.08 7.88 -9.30
C ASN A 71 6.95 6.57 -8.54
N ARG A 72 8.04 6.08 -7.96
CA ARG A 72 8.06 4.90 -7.08
C ARG A 72 8.57 5.26 -5.69
N ASP A 73 8.59 6.52 -5.37
CA ASP A 73 9.08 7.03 -4.09
C ASP A 73 7.99 6.97 -3.02
N PHE A 74 7.54 5.77 -2.72
CA PHE A 74 6.54 5.48 -1.70
C PHE A 74 6.78 4.09 -1.11
N ASN A 75 6.19 3.85 0.05
CA ASN A 75 6.24 2.54 0.68
C ASN A 75 5.08 1.68 0.14
N LEU A 76 5.41 0.52 -0.41
CA LEU A 76 4.45 -0.37 -1.04
C LEU A 76 4.10 -1.53 -0.13
N ILE A 77 2.80 -1.76 0.09
CA ILE A 77 2.28 -2.93 0.78
C ILE A 77 1.24 -3.59 -0.12
N PHE A 78 1.48 -4.85 -0.48
CA PHE A 78 0.49 -5.60 -1.24
C PHE A 78 -0.60 -6.16 -0.33
N THR A 79 -1.84 -6.14 -0.81
CA THR A 79 -2.97 -6.82 -0.20
C THR A 79 -3.58 -7.77 -1.22
N THR A 80 -3.79 -9.03 -0.86
CA THR A 80 -4.29 -10.02 -1.82
C THR A 80 -4.98 -11.18 -1.11
N ALA A 81 -5.88 -11.86 -1.81
CA ALA A 81 -6.50 -13.09 -1.32
C ALA A 81 -5.61 -14.33 -1.56
N HIS A 82 -4.45 -14.18 -2.20
CA HIS A 82 -3.58 -15.28 -2.63
C HIS A 82 -2.18 -15.17 -2.04
N ASP A 83 -1.59 -16.30 -1.64
CA ASP A 83 -0.25 -16.35 -1.04
C ASP A 83 0.89 -16.61 -2.04
N GLU A 84 0.57 -16.89 -3.29
CA GLU A 84 1.53 -17.31 -4.31
C GLU A 84 2.41 -16.21 -4.89
N PHE A 85 2.13 -14.94 -4.58
CA PHE A 85 2.85 -13.79 -5.15
C PHE A 85 3.90 -13.18 -4.21
N ALA A 86 4.12 -13.78 -3.04
CA ALA A 86 5.00 -13.22 -2.03
C ALA A 86 6.44 -13.01 -2.52
N LEU A 87 6.98 -13.99 -3.25
CA LEU A 87 8.35 -13.88 -3.77
C LEU A 87 8.48 -12.75 -4.80
N LYS A 88 7.47 -12.58 -5.64
CA LYS A 88 7.45 -11.51 -6.64
C LYS A 88 7.34 -10.13 -5.95
N ALA A 89 6.59 -10.06 -4.85
CA ALA A 89 6.49 -8.83 -4.04
C ALA A 89 7.84 -8.42 -3.46
N ILE A 90 8.64 -9.38 -3.00
CA ILE A 90 9.99 -9.12 -2.50
C ILE A 90 10.86 -8.51 -3.61
N LYS A 91 10.76 -9.03 -4.83
CA LYS A 91 11.56 -8.57 -5.97
C LYS A 91 11.27 -7.12 -6.36
N VAL A 92 10.07 -6.63 -6.10
CA VAL A 92 9.73 -5.22 -6.37
C VAL A 92 9.88 -4.33 -5.12
N SER A 93 10.53 -4.86 -4.10
CA SER A 93 10.87 -4.14 -2.86
C SER A 93 9.63 -3.65 -2.07
N ALA A 94 8.57 -4.44 -2.04
CA ALA A 94 7.43 -4.17 -1.18
C ALA A 94 7.86 -4.26 0.30
N ILE A 95 7.29 -3.38 1.11
CA ILE A 95 7.55 -3.38 2.56
C ILE A 95 6.89 -4.60 3.20
N ASP A 96 5.73 -4.97 2.73
CA ASP A 96 5.00 -6.11 3.27
C ASP A 96 4.01 -6.68 2.26
N TYR A 97 3.42 -7.80 2.64
CA TYR A 97 2.49 -8.56 1.84
C TYR A 97 1.42 -9.12 2.79
N LEU A 98 0.21 -8.58 2.71
CA LEU A 98 -0.86 -8.92 3.63
C LEU A 98 -1.97 -9.71 2.93
N LEU A 99 -2.37 -10.83 3.52
CA LEU A 99 -3.48 -11.63 3.00
C LEU A 99 -4.81 -11.06 3.47
N LYS A 100 -5.80 -11.06 2.59
CA LYS A 100 -7.17 -10.65 2.91
C LYS A 100 -7.93 -11.79 3.59
N PRO A 101 -8.78 -11.49 4.56
CA PRO A 101 -9.01 -10.18 5.16
C PRO A 101 -7.81 -9.73 5.99
N VAL A 102 -7.43 -8.47 5.86
CA VAL A 102 -6.24 -7.94 6.53
C VAL A 102 -6.43 -7.98 8.04
N ASP A 103 -5.53 -8.67 8.73
CA ASP A 103 -5.52 -8.73 10.19
C ASP A 103 -4.97 -7.42 10.77
N LYS A 104 -5.64 -6.90 11.81
CA LYS A 104 -5.26 -5.62 12.40
C LYS A 104 -3.85 -5.64 12.99
N ASP A 105 -3.44 -6.75 13.60
CA ASP A 105 -2.11 -6.85 14.22
C ASP A 105 -1.02 -6.88 13.15
N GLU A 106 -1.24 -7.59 12.05
CA GLU A 106 -0.33 -7.57 10.91
C GLU A 106 -0.25 -6.18 10.28
N LEU A 107 -1.38 -5.48 10.18
CA LEU A 107 -1.42 -4.11 9.68
C LEU A 107 -0.59 -3.17 10.55
N ILE A 108 -0.74 -3.26 11.87
CA ILE A 108 0.03 -2.46 12.81
C ILE A 108 1.53 -2.73 12.65
N ILE A 109 1.91 -4.00 12.52
CA ILE A 109 3.32 -4.38 12.30
C ILE A 109 3.86 -3.77 11.01
N SER A 110 3.10 -3.83 9.94
CA SER A 110 3.52 -3.25 8.65
C SER A 110 3.70 -1.73 8.74
N MET A 111 2.78 -1.04 9.41
CA MET A 111 2.89 0.40 9.59
C MET A 111 4.06 0.77 10.49
N ASP A 112 4.35 -0.04 11.50
CA ASP A 112 5.53 0.15 12.35
C ASP A 112 6.84 0.00 11.56
N LYS A 113 6.90 -0.92 10.60
CA LYS A 113 8.07 -1.05 9.70
C LYS A 113 8.33 0.24 8.96
N ILE A 114 7.28 0.87 8.43
CA ILE A 114 7.40 2.13 7.70
C ILE A 114 7.91 3.24 8.63
N HIS A 115 7.38 3.30 9.83
CA HIS A 115 7.77 4.28 10.85
C HIS A 115 9.24 4.13 11.24
N ASN A 116 9.69 2.90 11.42
CA ASN A 116 11.07 2.59 11.77
C ASN A 116 12.05 2.90 10.65
N LEU A 117 11.66 2.71 9.39
CA LEU A 117 12.48 3.09 8.24
C LEU A 117 12.70 4.60 8.21
N LYS A 118 11.66 5.41 8.46
CA LYS A 118 11.80 6.86 8.55
C LYS A 118 12.76 7.28 9.67
N LYS A 119 12.69 6.62 10.83
CA LYS A 119 13.62 6.87 11.93
C LYS A 119 15.05 6.49 11.57
N GLY A 120 15.24 5.35 10.88
CA GLY A 120 16.54 4.92 10.40
C GLY A 120 17.16 5.92 9.46
N ASP A 121 16.39 6.43 8.49
CA ASP A 121 16.85 7.46 7.55
C ASP A 121 17.26 8.73 8.29
N LEU A 122 16.49 9.17 9.27
CA LEU A 122 16.82 10.35 10.08
C LEU A 122 18.10 10.16 10.87
N LEU A 123 18.35 8.98 11.40
CA LEU A 123 19.59 8.66 12.14
C LEU A 123 20.80 8.59 11.23
N GLU A 124 20.64 8.06 10.03
CA GLU A 124 21.73 7.95 9.05
C GLU A 124 22.15 9.33 8.50
N ASN A 125 21.25 10.29 8.46
CA ASN A 125 21.51 11.62 7.93
C ASN A 125 22.15 12.56 8.95
N LYS A 126 22.47 12.06 10.12
CA LYS A 126 23.24 12.79 11.11
C LYS A 126 24.71 12.51 10.95
#